data_9202347ae3b1b5649a7ea86125b0048f
#
_entry.id   9202347ae3b1b5649a7ea86125b0048f
#
_cell.length_a   1.000
_cell.length_b   1.000
_cell.length_c   1.000
_cell.angle_alpha   90.00
_cell.angle_beta   90.00
_cell.angle_gamma   90.00
#
_symmetry.space_group_name_H-M   'P 1'
#
loop_
_entity.id
_entity.type
_entity.pdbx_description
1 polymer ?
#
loop_
_entity_poly.entity_id
_entity_poly.type
_entity_poly.pdbx_seq_one_letter_code
_entity_poly.pdbx_strand_id
1 'polypeptide(L)'
;LGYMGDGSGKNKILVSSSIPGEGKSFVSTNIAISYALTGQKTVLIESDLRKPNIAKHFDISKRIGLSTYLNGNSTLEDIVIPTHIDNLYVIAAGPIPPNPVELMMNGKYQHLIEQLGELYDHVVIDCPPIGLVTDAEILGKWVDASIFIVRHQYTPKQAIRNLLDRLYKGEKFNRMAIVMNGLKGGISGYGYGYGYGYGYGYGYGYGYGNYGGYG
;
A
#
# COMPACT_ATOMS: atom_id res chain seq x y z
N LEU A 1 1.31 8.47 11.57
CA LEU A 1 1.86 7.10 11.63
C LEU A 1 3.01 6.96 12.63
N GLY A 2 3.83 8.00 12.85
CA GLY A 2 4.92 7.98 13.84
C GLY A 2 4.51 7.64 15.27
N TYR A 3 3.24 7.85 15.65
CA TYR A 3 2.70 7.47 16.96
C TYR A 3 2.17 6.03 17.03
N MET A 4 2.19 5.28 15.93
CA MET A 4 1.68 3.89 15.86
C MET A 4 2.78 2.83 16.02
N GLY A 5 4.04 3.22 16.09
CA GLY A 5 5.19 2.33 16.30
C GLY A 5 5.41 1.95 17.77
N ASP A 6 6.32 1.00 17.99
CA ASP A 6 6.76 0.54 19.32
C ASP A 6 7.79 1.46 19.99
N GLY A 7 8.08 2.61 19.39
CA GLY A 7 9.12 3.54 19.82
C GLY A 7 10.50 3.28 19.22
N SER A 8 10.70 2.18 18.50
CA SER A 8 11.97 1.87 17.79
C SER A 8 12.15 2.68 16.49
N GLY A 9 11.10 3.36 16.03
CA GLY A 9 11.05 4.03 14.74
C GLY A 9 10.80 3.09 13.56
N LYS A 10 10.88 1.77 13.74
CA LYS A 10 10.64 0.74 12.74
C LYS A 10 9.18 0.31 12.75
N ASN A 11 8.57 0.14 11.57
CA ASN A 11 7.16 -0.25 11.48
C ASN A 11 6.89 -1.17 10.30
N LYS A 12 6.12 -2.22 10.54
CA LYS A 12 5.49 -3.07 9.53
C LYS A 12 4.03 -2.66 9.41
N ILE A 13 3.64 -2.17 8.23
CA ILE A 13 2.33 -1.55 8.00
C ILE A 13 1.60 -2.31 6.91
N LEU A 14 0.43 -2.84 7.23
CA LEU A 14 -0.50 -3.44 6.26
C LEU A 14 -1.44 -2.37 5.71
N VAL A 15 -1.61 -2.33 4.40
CA VAL A 15 -2.62 -1.49 3.74
C VAL A 15 -3.57 -2.39 2.96
N SER A 16 -4.85 -2.34 3.30
CA SER A 16 -5.91 -3.09 2.63
C SER A 16 -7.12 -2.18 2.38
N SER A 17 -8.20 -2.73 1.84
CA SER A 17 -9.43 -1.99 1.56
C SER A 17 -10.66 -2.86 1.76
N SER A 18 -11.86 -2.29 1.75
CA SER A 18 -13.10 -3.07 1.88
C SER A 18 -13.46 -3.79 0.59
N ILE A 19 -13.29 -3.11 -0.56
CA ILE A 19 -13.57 -3.63 -1.91
C ILE A 19 -12.46 -3.19 -2.89
N PRO A 20 -12.39 -3.78 -4.11
CA PRO A 20 -11.48 -3.32 -5.15
C PRO A 20 -11.76 -1.87 -5.59
N GLY A 21 -10.72 -1.13 -6.03
CA GLY A 21 -10.87 0.21 -6.59
C GLY A 21 -10.92 1.36 -5.59
N GLU A 22 -10.70 1.11 -4.29
CA GLU A 22 -10.68 2.13 -3.24
C GLU A 22 -9.36 2.91 -3.17
N GLY A 23 -8.32 2.46 -3.89
CA GLY A 23 -7.03 3.15 -3.95
C GLY A 23 -5.99 2.64 -2.96
N LYS A 24 -6.11 1.40 -2.46
CA LYS A 24 -5.15 0.79 -1.54
C LYS A 24 -3.71 0.88 -2.05
N SER A 25 -3.45 0.44 -3.29
CA SER A 25 -2.10 0.45 -3.88
C SER A 25 -1.56 1.87 -4.10
N PHE A 26 -2.41 2.84 -4.39
CA PHE A 26 -2.04 4.25 -4.44
C PHE A 26 -1.61 4.75 -3.06
N VAL A 27 -2.37 4.44 -2.01
CA VAL A 27 -2.06 4.88 -0.64
C VAL A 27 -0.82 4.17 -0.11
N SER A 28 -0.69 2.84 -0.27
CA SER A 28 0.49 2.07 0.17
C SER A 28 1.77 2.58 -0.49
N THR A 29 1.73 2.82 -1.80
CA THR A 29 2.87 3.37 -2.56
C THR A 29 3.26 4.75 -2.03
N ASN A 30 2.30 5.66 -1.82
CA ASN A 30 2.61 7.01 -1.32
C ASN A 30 3.10 7.00 0.13
N ILE A 31 2.62 6.10 0.98
CA ILE A 31 3.17 5.90 2.33
C ILE A 31 4.64 5.48 2.25
N ALA A 32 4.97 4.48 1.42
CA ALA A 32 6.32 3.99 1.25
C ALA A 32 7.27 5.08 0.71
N ILE A 33 6.83 5.83 -0.32
CA ILE A 33 7.57 6.97 -0.86
C ILE A 33 7.81 8.03 0.23
N SER A 34 6.77 8.37 1.01
CA SER A 34 6.89 9.39 2.06
C SER A 34 7.93 9.03 3.11
N TYR A 35 8.02 7.78 3.55
CA TYR A 35 9.06 7.32 4.45
C TYR A 35 10.45 7.38 3.79
N ALA A 36 10.58 6.90 2.56
CA ALA A 36 11.84 6.91 1.83
C ALA A 36 12.39 8.34 1.66
N LEU A 37 11.53 9.31 1.34
CA LEU A 37 11.91 10.73 1.21
C LEU A 37 12.38 11.37 2.53
N THR A 38 12.04 10.78 3.68
CA THR A 38 12.58 11.20 4.98
C THR A 38 13.92 10.53 5.33
N GLY A 39 14.52 9.80 4.39
CA GLY A 39 15.79 9.12 4.56
C GLY A 39 15.69 7.74 5.22
N GLN A 40 14.47 7.22 5.43
CA GLN A 40 14.25 5.93 6.08
C GLN A 40 14.21 4.81 5.04
N LYS A 41 15.01 3.76 5.27
CA LYS A 41 15.09 2.61 4.38
C LYS A 41 13.78 1.84 4.38
N THR A 42 13.06 1.89 3.27
CA THR A 42 11.68 1.41 3.17
C THR A 42 11.53 0.36 2.07
N VAL A 43 10.78 -0.71 2.35
CA VAL A 43 10.40 -1.71 1.34
C VAL A 43 8.88 -1.75 1.20
N LEU A 44 8.40 -1.71 -0.05
CA LEU A 44 7.00 -1.88 -0.43
C LEU A 44 6.78 -3.27 -1.01
N ILE A 45 5.89 -4.05 -0.42
CA ILE A 45 5.57 -5.43 -0.86
C ILE A 45 4.21 -5.45 -1.54
N GLU A 46 4.16 -5.93 -2.78
CA GLU A 46 2.92 -6.19 -3.50
C GLU A 46 2.40 -7.59 -3.18
N SER A 47 1.45 -7.69 -2.24
CA SER A 47 0.88 -8.96 -1.78
C SER A 47 -0.44 -9.33 -2.48
N ASP A 48 -0.96 -8.47 -3.35
CA ASP A 48 -2.11 -8.82 -4.20
C ASP A 48 -1.65 -9.70 -5.37
N LEU A 49 -1.44 -10.99 -5.09
CA LEU A 49 -0.97 -11.96 -6.09
C LEU A 49 -2.01 -12.24 -7.18
N ARG A 50 -3.26 -11.78 -7.04
CA ARG A 50 -4.34 -12.02 -8.01
C ARG A 50 -4.46 -10.89 -9.03
N LYS A 51 -4.31 -9.63 -8.59
CA LYS A 51 -4.44 -8.44 -9.43
C LYS A 51 -3.28 -7.46 -9.16
N PRO A 52 -2.03 -7.87 -9.43
CA PRO A 52 -0.86 -7.03 -9.16
C PRO A 52 -0.84 -5.79 -10.06
N ASN A 53 -0.47 -4.64 -9.49
CA ASN A 53 -0.43 -3.37 -10.19
C ASN A 53 0.79 -2.49 -9.87
N ILE A 54 1.49 -2.73 -8.74
CA ILE A 54 2.61 -1.89 -8.27
C ILE A 54 3.81 -1.98 -9.20
N ALA A 55 4.13 -3.18 -9.69
CA ALA A 55 5.26 -3.39 -10.61
C ALA A 55 5.24 -2.46 -11.83
N LYS A 56 4.05 -2.09 -12.31
CA LYS A 56 3.89 -1.17 -13.45
C LYS A 56 4.27 0.28 -13.11
N HIS A 57 4.07 0.71 -11.87
CA HIS A 57 4.37 2.07 -11.44
C HIS A 57 5.87 2.33 -11.30
N PHE A 58 6.65 1.26 -11.11
CA PHE A 58 8.10 1.32 -10.95
C PHE A 58 8.88 0.72 -12.13
N ASP A 59 8.20 0.36 -13.21
CA ASP A 59 8.78 -0.30 -14.39
C ASP A 59 9.57 -1.57 -14.05
N ILE A 60 9.06 -2.36 -13.09
CA ILE A 60 9.68 -3.59 -12.61
C ILE A 60 9.18 -4.80 -13.40
N SER A 61 10.12 -5.69 -13.76
CA SER A 61 9.78 -6.96 -14.41
C SER A 61 8.88 -7.83 -13.53
N LYS A 62 7.88 -8.48 -14.15
CA LYS A 62 6.96 -9.41 -13.47
C LYS A 62 7.42 -10.87 -13.46
N ARG A 63 8.63 -11.15 -13.92
CA ARG A 63 9.14 -12.53 -14.03
C ARG A 63 9.56 -13.11 -12.69
N ILE A 64 10.00 -12.27 -11.76
CA ILE A 64 10.49 -12.63 -10.43
C ILE A 64 9.79 -11.72 -9.42
N GLY A 65 9.46 -12.24 -8.25
CA GLY A 65 8.83 -11.46 -7.17
C GLY A 65 8.36 -12.37 -6.03
N LEU A 66 7.42 -11.88 -5.25
CA LEU A 66 6.93 -12.55 -4.04
C LEU A 66 6.48 -14.00 -4.31
N SER A 67 5.73 -14.25 -5.38
CA SER A 67 5.24 -15.59 -5.71
C SER A 67 6.36 -16.59 -6.00
N THR A 68 7.45 -16.18 -6.67
CA THR A 68 8.60 -17.05 -6.95
C THR A 68 9.42 -17.32 -5.69
N TYR A 69 9.56 -16.34 -4.79
CA TYR A 69 10.21 -16.53 -3.49
C TYR A 69 9.42 -17.51 -2.61
N LEU A 70 8.11 -17.33 -2.49
CA LEU A 70 7.27 -18.21 -1.68
C LEU A 70 7.26 -19.66 -2.19
N ASN A 71 7.38 -19.86 -3.51
CA ASN A 71 7.56 -21.16 -4.13
C ASN A 71 8.99 -21.75 -3.95
N GLY A 72 9.97 -20.97 -3.48
CA GLY A 72 11.35 -21.40 -3.31
C GLY A 72 12.18 -21.35 -4.58
N ASN A 73 11.72 -20.62 -5.60
CA ASN A 73 12.39 -20.48 -6.90
C ASN A 73 13.25 -19.20 -7.00
N SER A 74 13.31 -18.40 -5.94
CA SER A 74 14.08 -17.14 -5.88
C SER A 74 14.57 -16.91 -4.45
N THR A 75 15.68 -16.19 -4.31
CA THR A 75 16.20 -15.72 -3.02
C THR A 75 15.58 -14.35 -2.65
N LEU A 76 15.89 -13.85 -1.46
CA LEU A 76 15.46 -12.51 -1.03
C LEU A 76 16.11 -11.42 -1.90
N GLU A 77 17.39 -11.60 -2.21
CA GLU A 77 18.17 -10.67 -3.04
C GLU A 77 17.62 -10.56 -4.46
N ASP A 78 17.09 -11.68 -5.01
CA ASP A 78 16.50 -11.70 -6.35
C ASP A 78 15.21 -10.87 -6.45
N ILE A 79 14.43 -10.80 -5.37
CA ILE A 79 13.08 -10.21 -5.39
C ILE A 79 13.03 -8.77 -4.89
N VAL A 80 14.05 -8.31 -4.15
CA VAL A 80 14.11 -6.94 -3.63
C VAL A 80 14.76 -6.03 -4.66
N ILE A 81 13.96 -5.20 -5.30
CA ILE A 81 14.39 -4.33 -6.39
C ILE A 81 14.52 -2.89 -5.90
N PRO A 82 15.70 -2.24 -6.02
CA PRO A 82 15.83 -0.81 -5.76
C PRO A 82 15.02 -0.03 -6.81
N THR A 83 14.44 1.09 -6.40
CA THR A 83 13.72 1.99 -7.31
C THR A 83 14.59 3.20 -7.68
N HIS A 84 14.04 4.09 -8.53
CA HIS A 84 14.66 5.40 -8.82
C HIS A 84 14.52 6.41 -7.67
N ILE A 85 13.81 6.04 -6.59
CA ILE A 85 13.65 6.86 -5.39
C ILE A 85 14.62 6.34 -4.34
N ASP A 86 15.49 7.21 -3.83
CA ASP A 86 16.45 6.86 -2.79
C ASP A 86 15.75 6.26 -1.56
N ASN A 87 16.35 5.24 -0.98
CA ASN A 87 15.84 4.48 0.18
C ASN A 87 14.55 3.70 -0.05
N LEU A 88 13.99 3.67 -1.29
CA LEU A 88 12.80 2.90 -1.61
C LEU A 88 13.13 1.63 -2.41
N TYR A 89 12.70 0.51 -1.86
CA TYR A 89 12.80 -0.82 -2.47
C TYR A 89 11.40 -1.39 -2.69
N VAL A 90 11.24 -2.23 -3.72
CA VAL A 90 9.96 -2.86 -4.05
C VAL A 90 10.15 -4.36 -4.22
N ILE A 91 9.24 -5.13 -3.64
CA ILE A 91 9.02 -6.55 -3.93
C ILE A 91 7.71 -6.64 -4.73
N ALA A 92 7.82 -6.87 -6.03
CA ALA A 92 6.66 -7.09 -6.90
C ALA A 92 5.99 -8.43 -6.62
N ALA A 93 4.73 -8.60 -6.99
CA ALA A 93 4.00 -9.86 -6.81
C ALA A 93 4.64 -11.05 -7.56
N GLY A 94 5.31 -10.79 -8.68
CA GLY A 94 5.81 -11.82 -9.57
C GLY A 94 4.72 -12.43 -10.46
N PRO A 95 4.93 -13.61 -11.05
CA PRO A 95 3.93 -14.33 -11.82
C PRO A 95 2.71 -14.71 -10.96
N ILE A 96 1.51 -14.62 -11.53
CA ILE A 96 0.27 -14.99 -10.82
C ILE A 96 0.27 -16.49 -10.55
N PRO A 97 0.28 -16.94 -9.30
CA PRO A 97 0.29 -18.36 -8.97
C PRO A 97 -1.14 -18.94 -9.05
N PRO A 98 -1.30 -20.25 -9.27
CA PRO A 98 -2.60 -20.91 -9.27
C PRO A 98 -3.24 -21.00 -7.87
N ASN A 99 -2.42 -20.98 -6.80
CA ASN A 99 -2.82 -21.18 -5.41
C ASN A 99 -2.30 -20.07 -4.47
N PRO A 100 -2.71 -18.80 -4.65
CA PRO A 100 -2.14 -17.67 -3.92
C PRO A 100 -2.31 -17.78 -2.39
N VAL A 101 -3.44 -18.29 -1.89
CA VAL A 101 -3.71 -18.43 -0.44
C VAL A 101 -2.75 -19.41 0.22
N GLU A 102 -2.57 -20.59 -0.39
CA GLU A 102 -1.68 -21.63 0.13
C GLU A 102 -0.23 -21.13 0.21
N LEU A 103 0.20 -20.38 -0.81
CA LEU A 103 1.53 -19.78 -0.82
C LEU A 103 1.75 -18.80 0.34
N MET A 104 0.75 -18.00 0.66
CA MET A 104 0.84 -17.04 1.77
C MET A 104 0.82 -17.72 3.15
N MET A 105 0.26 -18.95 3.24
CA MET A 105 0.15 -19.71 4.49
C MET A 105 1.33 -20.66 4.77
N ASN A 106 2.28 -20.83 3.86
CA ASN A 106 3.34 -21.82 3.96
C ASN A 106 4.46 -21.50 4.98
N GLY A 107 4.31 -20.47 5.79
CA GLY A 107 5.28 -20.00 6.80
C GLY A 107 6.43 -19.14 6.24
N LYS A 108 6.78 -19.28 4.95
CA LYS A 108 7.85 -18.49 4.33
C LYS A 108 7.52 -16.99 4.29
N TYR A 109 6.25 -16.66 4.17
CA TYR A 109 5.84 -15.25 4.13
C TYR A 109 6.01 -14.58 5.50
N GLN A 110 5.66 -15.26 6.57
CA GLN A 110 5.93 -14.75 7.92
C GLN A 110 7.42 -14.49 8.12
N HIS A 111 8.25 -15.47 7.77
CA HIS A 111 9.70 -15.34 7.87
C HIS A 111 10.25 -14.17 7.01
N LEU A 112 9.71 -13.98 5.79
CA LEU A 112 10.07 -12.84 4.95
C LEU A 112 9.74 -11.50 5.63
N ILE A 113 8.54 -11.34 6.21
CA ILE A 113 8.15 -10.11 6.91
C ILE A 113 9.05 -9.85 8.14
N GLU A 114 9.42 -10.88 8.88
CA GLU A 114 10.35 -10.80 10.01
C GLU A 114 11.74 -10.34 9.55
N GLN A 115 12.33 -11.00 8.54
CA GLN A 115 13.63 -10.63 7.97
C GLN A 115 13.64 -9.19 7.43
N LEU A 116 12.59 -8.78 6.71
CA LEU A 116 12.50 -7.43 6.20
C LEU A 116 12.35 -6.39 7.32
N GLY A 117 11.67 -6.73 8.42
CA GLY A 117 11.59 -5.87 9.60
C GLY A 117 12.94 -5.63 10.29
N GLU A 118 13.90 -6.54 10.13
CA GLU A 118 15.28 -6.35 10.61
C GLU A 118 16.11 -5.47 9.67
N LEU A 119 15.93 -5.63 8.35
CA LEU A 119 16.74 -5.01 7.29
C LEU A 119 16.29 -3.60 6.90
N TYR A 120 15.03 -3.26 7.15
CA TYR A 120 14.39 -2.01 6.75
C TYR A 120 13.79 -1.28 7.95
N ASP A 121 13.75 0.05 7.88
CA ASP A 121 13.08 0.87 8.89
C ASP A 121 11.57 0.74 8.75
N HIS A 122 11.06 0.64 7.51
CA HIS A 122 9.64 0.44 7.24
C HIS A 122 9.39 -0.65 6.21
N VAL A 123 8.42 -1.52 6.52
CA VAL A 123 7.88 -2.53 5.62
C VAL A 123 6.42 -2.18 5.35
N VAL A 124 6.08 -1.75 4.15
CA VAL A 124 4.72 -1.42 3.73
C VAL A 124 4.17 -2.55 2.87
N ILE A 125 3.04 -3.12 3.24
CA ILE A 125 2.45 -4.30 2.57
C ILE A 125 1.13 -3.88 1.91
N ASP A 126 1.10 -3.86 0.57
CA ASP A 126 -0.14 -3.68 -0.21
C ASP A 126 -0.88 -5.00 -0.33
N CYS A 127 -2.00 -5.14 0.37
CA CYS A 127 -2.75 -6.38 0.51
C CYS A 127 -4.07 -6.33 -0.26
N PRO A 128 -4.59 -7.45 -0.80
CA PRO A 128 -5.90 -7.47 -1.45
C PRO A 128 -7.03 -7.03 -0.52
N PRO A 129 -8.21 -6.62 -1.06
CA PRO A 129 -9.34 -6.20 -0.25
C PRO A 129 -9.80 -7.29 0.73
N ILE A 130 -9.96 -6.93 2.01
CA ILE A 130 -10.37 -7.85 3.09
C ILE A 130 -11.76 -8.47 2.83
N GLY A 131 -12.63 -7.78 2.07
CA GLY A 131 -13.96 -8.28 1.72
C GLY A 131 -13.94 -9.51 0.81
N LEU A 132 -12.84 -9.76 0.10
CA LEU A 132 -12.73 -10.83 -0.89
C LEU A 132 -11.98 -12.05 -0.38
N VAL A 133 -11.03 -11.87 0.53
CA VAL A 133 -10.07 -12.91 0.92
C VAL A 133 -9.63 -12.77 2.38
N THR A 134 -9.13 -13.89 2.94
CA THR A 134 -8.59 -13.97 4.30
C THR A 134 -7.13 -13.51 4.41
N ASP A 135 -6.49 -13.18 3.29
CA ASP A 135 -5.05 -12.86 3.22
C ASP A 135 -4.68 -11.72 4.19
N ALA A 136 -5.48 -10.63 4.22
CA ALA A 136 -5.24 -9.52 5.13
C ALA A 136 -5.35 -9.92 6.63
N GLU A 137 -6.23 -10.85 6.96
CA GLU A 137 -6.39 -11.36 8.34
C GLU A 137 -5.20 -12.21 8.78
N ILE A 138 -4.59 -12.94 7.83
CA ILE A 138 -3.38 -13.72 8.07
C ILE A 138 -2.21 -12.78 8.35
N LEU A 139 -2.02 -11.79 7.47
CA LEU A 139 -0.92 -10.83 7.55
C LEU A 139 -1.06 -9.86 8.72
N GLY A 140 -2.29 -9.53 9.12
CA GLY A 140 -2.57 -8.57 10.19
C GLY A 140 -1.92 -8.91 11.54
N LYS A 141 -1.63 -10.20 11.78
CA LYS A 141 -0.98 -10.67 12.98
C LYS A 141 0.54 -10.43 13.01
N TRP A 142 1.16 -10.21 11.85
CA TRP A 142 2.61 -10.08 11.69
C TRP A 142 3.08 -8.64 11.50
N VAL A 143 2.14 -7.70 11.55
CA VAL A 143 2.38 -6.27 11.35
C VAL A 143 2.09 -5.46 12.61
N ASP A 144 2.68 -4.29 12.70
CA ASP A 144 2.54 -3.40 13.87
C ASP A 144 1.31 -2.50 13.76
N ALA A 145 0.89 -2.19 12.51
CA ALA A 145 -0.29 -1.38 12.24
C ALA A 145 -1.00 -1.81 10.95
N SER A 146 -2.31 -1.59 10.89
CA SER A 146 -3.14 -1.90 9.74
C SER A 146 -3.98 -0.69 9.32
N ILE A 147 -3.95 -0.36 8.04
CA ILE A 147 -4.68 0.77 7.45
C ILE A 147 -5.71 0.21 6.46
N PHE A 148 -6.97 0.58 6.67
CA PHE A 148 -8.07 0.17 5.79
C PHE A 148 -8.59 1.36 5.00
N ILE A 149 -8.54 1.25 3.66
CA ILE A 149 -8.97 2.31 2.76
C ILE A 149 -10.45 2.13 2.43
N VAL A 150 -11.20 3.21 2.56
CA VAL A 150 -12.56 3.37 2.02
C VAL A 150 -12.58 4.57 1.10
N ARG A 151 -13.39 4.55 0.04
CA ARG A 151 -13.42 5.61 -0.95
C ARG A 151 -14.73 6.38 -0.91
N HIS A 152 -14.63 7.70 -0.77
CA HIS A 152 -15.78 8.60 -0.77
C HIS A 152 -16.59 8.48 -2.06
N GLN A 153 -17.93 8.45 -1.96
CA GLN A 153 -18.88 8.29 -3.06
C GLN A 153 -18.67 7.03 -3.94
N TYR A 154 -17.87 6.05 -3.46
CA TYR A 154 -17.61 4.80 -4.17
C TYR A 154 -17.91 3.58 -3.31
N THR A 155 -17.44 3.56 -2.06
CA THR A 155 -17.63 2.42 -1.14
C THR A 155 -19.08 2.36 -0.67
N PRO A 156 -19.81 1.26 -0.92
CA PRO A 156 -21.17 1.09 -0.40
C PRO A 156 -21.16 1.08 1.14
N LYS A 157 -22.18 1.69 1.77
CA LYS A 157 -22.32 1.70 3.24
C LYS A 157 -22.29 0.30 3.85
N GLN A 158 -22.86 -0.68 3.15
CA GLN A 158 -22.84 -2.08 3.61
C GLN A 158 -21.43 -2.67 3.63
N ALA A 159 -20.58 -2.34 2.66
CA ALA A 159 -19.18 -2.78 2.64
C ALA A 159 -18.40 -2.21 3.83
N ILE A 160 -18.65 -0.94 4.19
CA ILE A 160 -18.04 -0.31 5.38
C ILE A 160 -18.52 -1.01 6.66
N ARG A 161 -19.82 -1.29 6.78
CA ARG A 161 -20.35 -2.03 7.95
C ARG A 161 -19.72 -3.42 8.07
N ASN A 162 -19.66 -4.16 6.97
CA ASN A 162 -19.05 -5.49 6.94
C ASN A 162 -17.55 -5.43 7.31
N LEU A 163 -16.82 -4.40 6.85
CA LEU A 163 -15.44 -4.16 7.23
C LEU A 163 -15.33 -3.94 8.75
N LEU A 164 -16.10 -3.00 9.29
CA LEU A 164 -16.10 -2.67 10.72
C LEU A 164 -16.44 -3.90 11.59
N ASP A 165 -17.47 -4.67 11.20
CA ASP A 165 -17.85 -5.89 11.90
C ASP A 165 -16.70 -6.92 11.94
N ARG A 166 -15.99 -7.10 10.83
CA ARG A 166 -14.82 -8.00 10.76
C ARG A 166 -13.67 -7.50 11.62
N LEU A 167 -13.36 -6.20 11.56
CA LEU A 167 -12.30 -5.60 12.34
C LEU A 167 -12.59 -5.68 13.86
N TYR A 168 -13.84 -5.40 14.25
CA TYR A 168 -14.25 -5.38 15.65
C TYR A 168 -14.32 -6.77 16.28
N LYS A 169 -14.82 -7.77 15.52
CA LYS A 169 -14.97 -9.16 16.01
C LYS A 169 -13.70 -9.99 15.90
N GLY A 170 -12.71 -9.52 15.13
CA GLY A 170 -11.64 -10.39 14.66
C GLY A 170 -10.42 -10.50 15.55
N GLU A 171 -10.14 -9.55 16.45
CA GLU A 171 -8.89 -9.46 17.26
C GLU A 171 -7.59 -9.81 16.46
N LYS A 172 -7.64 -9.65 15.11
CA LYS A 172 -6.61 -10.14 14.20
C LYS A 172 -5.65 -9.05 13.74
N PHE A 173 -5.92 -7.81 14.11
CA PHE A 173 -5.16 -6.66 13.66
C PHE A 173 -4.68 -5.83 14.85
N ASN A 174 -3.40 -5.51 14.83
CA ASN A 174 -2.83 -4.54 15.75
C ASN A 174 -3.08 -3.12 15.23
N ARG A 175 -3.34 -2.15 16.11
CA ARG A 175 -3.40 -0.70 15.82
C ARG A 175 -4.03 -0.38 14.46
N MET A 176 -5.34 -0.34 14.41
CA MET A 176 -6.10 -0.14 13.17
C MET A 176 -6.42 1.33 12.92
N ALA A 177 -6.36 1.73 11.63
CA ALA A 177 -6.85 3.03 11.16
C ALA A 177 -7.70 2.85 9.90
N ILE A 178 -8.71 3.72 9.72
CA ILE A 178 -9.47 3.83 8.48
C ILE A 178 -9.12 5.15 7.82
N VAL A 179 -8.79 5.09 6.53
CA VAL A 179 -8.48 6.26 5.71
C VAL A 179 -9.53 6.43 4.62
N MET A 180 -10.18 7.60 4.59
CA MET A 180 -11.12 7.93 3.54
C MET A 180 -10.40 8.58 2.36
N ASN A 181 -10.35 7.87 1.24
CA ASN A 181 -9.74 8.30 -0.01
C ASN A 181 -10.76 8.96 -0.95
N GLY A 182 -10.27 9.76 -1.91
CA GLY A 182 -11.09 10.32 -2.99
C GLY A 182 -12.05 11.44 -2.55
N LEU A 183 -11.75 12.14 -1.46
CA LEU A 183 -12.48 13.35 -1.08
C LEU A 183 -12.23 14.40 -2.17
N LYS A 184 -13.31 14.83 -2.82
CA LYS A 184 -13.25 15.97 -3.74
C LYS A 184 -13.12 17.24 -2.88
N GLY A 185 -11.97 17.89 -2.93
CA GLY A 185 -11.77 19.21 -2.34
C GLY A 185 -12.65 20.23 -3.07
N GLY A 186 -13.85 20.41 -2.62
CA GLY A 186 -14.70 21.53 -2.96
C GLY A 186 -14.56 22.57 -1.85
N ILE A 187 -13.76 23.60 -2.04
CA ILE A 187 -13.87 24.84 -1.26
C ILE A 187 -15.20 25.45 -1.64
N SER A 188 -16.25 25.12 -0.94
CA SER A 188 -17.52 25.83 -0.99
C SER A 188 -18.16 25.76 0.40
N GLY A 189 -17.99 26.84 1.16
CA GLY A 189 -18.83 27.19 2.31
C GLY A 189 -18.30 26.80 3.70
N TYR A 190 -17.87 27.83 4.44
CA TYR A 190 -17.86 27.98 5.90
C TYR A 190 -17.28 26.81 6.74
N GLY A 191 -16.02 26.94 7.11
CA GLY A 191 -15.43 26.11 8.16
C GLY A 191 -14.00 26.57 8.48
N TYR A 192 -13.80 27.11 9.66
CA TYR A 192 -12.48 27.37 10.24
C TYR A 192 -11.68 26.08 10.28
N GLY A 193 -10.62 26.01 9.47
CA GLY A 193 -9.69 24.87 9.47
C GLY A 193 -8.29 25.35 9.15
N TYR A 194 -7.43 25.42 10.14
CA TYR A 194 -5.98 25.57 9.95
C TYR A 194 -5.46 24.34 9.21
N GLY A 195 -5.16 24.47 7.93
CA GLY A 195 -4.53 23.43 7.13
C GLY A 195 -3.27 23.98 6.46
N TYR A 196 -2.10 23.67 6.98
CA TYR A 196 -0.84 23.85 6.26
C TYR A 196 -0.75 22.79 5.17
N GLY A 197 -1.09 23.16 3.94
CA GLY A 197 -0.92 22.33 2.76
C GLY A 197 0.30 22.78 1.96
N TYR A 198 1.43 22.09 2.08
CA TYR A 198 2.51 22.18 1.10
C TYR A 198 2.19 21.23 -0.06
N GLY A 199 1.60 21.77 -1.11
CA GLY A 199 1.40 21.07 -2.37
C GLY A 199 2.56 21.35 -3.33
N TYR A 200 3.47 20.42 -3.53
CA TYR A 200 4.36 20.43 -4.70
C TYR A 200 3.66 19.73 -5.85
N GLY A 201 3.00 20.53 -6.70
CA GLY A 201 2.46 20.09 -7.97
C GLY A 201 3.49 20.31 -9.08
N TYR A 202 4.10 19.23 -9.60
CA TYR A 202 4.78 19.30 -10.89
C TYR A 202 3.74 19.13 -11.99
N GLY A 203 3.24 20.26 -12.51
CA GLY A 203 2.41 20.31 -13.70
C GLY A 203 3.26 20.66 -14.92
N TYR A 204 3.53 19.70 -15.80
CA TYR A 204 3.98 19.99 -17.16
C TYR A 204 2.78 20.39 -18.01
N GLY A 205 2.54 21.69 -18.14
CA GLY A 205 1.56 22.24 -19.07
C GLY A 205 2.26 22.68 -20.36
N TYR A 206 2.07 21.95 -21.46
CA TYR A 206 2.37 22.45 -22.79
C TYR A 206 1.21 23.32 -23.23
N GLY A 207 1.40 24.65 -23.18
CA GLY A 207 0.50 25.61 -23.77
C GLY A 207 0.87 25.86 -25.23
N TYR A 208 0.02 25.46 -26.17
CA TYR A 208 0.05 25.96 -27.53
C TYR A 208 -0.77 27.26 -27.58
N GLY A 209 -0.07 28.36 -27.78
CA GLY A 209 -0.68 29.62 -28.10
C GLY A 209 -1.26 29.62 -29.54
N ASN A 210 -2.47 30.05 -29.67
CA ASN A 210 -3.07 30.35 -30.98
C ASN A 210 -3.20 31.86 -31.15
N TYR A 211 -2.37 32.40 -32.03
CA TYR A 211 -2.53 33.78 -32.58
C TYR A 211 -3.63 33.72 -33.65
N GLY A 212 -4.60 34.54 -33.53
CA GLY A 212 -5.60 34.76 -34.56
C GLY A 212 -6.09 36.22 -34.50
N GLY A 213 -5.55 37.01 -35.42
CA GLY A 213 -5.89 38.42 -35.56
C GLY A 213 -7.08 38.67 -36.49
N TYR A 214 -7.63 39.82 -36.32
CA TYR A 214 -8.29 40.74 -37.25
C TYR A 214 -9.17 40.17 -38.37
N GLY A 215 -10.41 40.62 -38.36
CA GLY A 215 -11.39 40.67 -39.40
C GLY A 215 -12.68 41.26 -38.87
#